data_3ec232aca263a620a7c6cfcdf3c86b22
#
_entry.id   3ec232aca263a620a7c6cfcdf3c86b22
#
_cell.length_a   1.000
_cell.length_b   1.000
_cell.length_c   1.000
_cell.angle_alpha   90.00
_cell.angle_beta   90.00
_cell.angle_gamma   90.00
#
_symmetry.space_group_name_H-M   'P 1'
#
loop_
_entity.id
_entity.type
_entity.pdbx_description
1 polymer ?
#
loop_
_entity_poly.entity_id
_entity_poly.type
_entity_poly.pdbx_seq_one_letter_code
_entity_poly.pdbx_strand_id
1 'polypeptide(L)'
;MVQCVQGGQDDENGDRSGTVEASRTRVKLTTNGNSADLRVESTPHNNFHATIQVPALTDLRIRLTAGDLRVSGIKGDKDIEARAGDLNLSVGSSSDWGDVNASVTAGDINAAPFGGSKGGLFRSFNWTGPGKYRLHVHLMAGDVNLRN
;
A
#
# COMPACT_ATOMS: atom_id res chain seq x y z
N MET A 1 12.14 1.50 1.26
CA MET A 1 10.91 1.19 2.05
C MET A 1 9.98 2.39 1.99
N VAL A 2 8.73 2.16 1.70
CA VAL A 2 7.68 3.19 1.74
C VAL A 2 6.74 2.88 2.89
N GLN A 3 6.54 3.82 3.79
CA GLN A 3 5.63 3.67 4.92
C GLN A 3 4.55 4.74 4.86
N CYS A 4 3.29 4.32 4.78
CA CYS A 4 2.15 5.21 4.91
C CYS A 4 1.64 5.17 6.35
N VAL A 5 1.54 6.32 6.99
CA VAL A 5 1.07 6.47 8.37
C VAL A 5 -0.10 7.43 8.40
N GLN A 6 -1.06 7.17 9.26
CA GLN A 6 -2.20 8.05 9.47
C GLN A 6 -1.75 9.46 9.88
N GLY A 7 -2.09 10.46 9.10
CA GLY A 7 -1.90 11.88 9.44
C GLY A 7 -3.15 12.50 10.03
N GLY A 8 -2.96 13.50 10.89
CA GLY A 8 -4.05 14.33 11.41
C GLY A 8 -4.70 15.15 10.30
N GLN A 9 -5.96 15.45 10.52
CA GLN A 9 -6.79 16.24 9.60
C GLN A 9 -6.35 17.70 9.64
N ASP A 10 -5.84 18.22 8.52
CA ASP A 10 -5.74 19.65 8.30
C ASP A 10 -6.46 19.98 6.98
N ASP A 11 -7.57 20.69 7.13
CA ASP A 11 -8.37 21.22 6.05
C ASP A 11 -7.65 22.44 5.46
N GLU A 12 -7.04 22.31 4.30
CA GLU A 12 -6.79 23.47 3.44
C GLU A 12 -6.86 23.09 1.95
N ASN A 13 -7.82 23.72 1.29
CA ASN A 13 -7.94 23.79 -0.15
C ASN A 13 -6.70 24.48 -0.75
N GLY A 14 -5.92 23.77 -1.50
CA GLY A 14 -4.83 24.34 -2.28
C GLY A 14 -4.19 23.31 -3.19
N ASP A 15 -4.23 23.58 -4.47
CA ASP A 15 -3.49 22.84 -5.48
C ASP A 15 -1.99 23.06 -5.20
N ARG A 16 -1.31 22.05 -4.63
CA ARG A 16 0.13 22.15 -4.31
C ARG A 16 0.90 21.07 -5.06
N SER A 17 1.80 21.54 -5.91
CA SER A 17 2.83 20.71 -6.51
C SER A 17 4.15 20.97 -5.80
N GLY A 18 4.72 19.95 -5.17
CA GLY A 18 6.02 20.00 -4.52
C GLY A 18 6.97 18.96 -5.11
N THR A 19 8.19 19.40 -5.42
CA THR A 19 9.27 18.49 -5.82
C THR A 19 10.41 18.62 -4.81
N VAL A 20 10.80 17.53 -4.19
CA VAL A 20 11.98 17.47 -3.32
C VAL A 20 13.00 16.55 -3.99
N GLU A 21 14.18 17.08 -4.25
CA GLU A 21 15.33 16.32 -4.74
C GLU A 21 16.36 16.18 -3.62
N ALA A 22 16.59 14.96 -3.17
CA ALA A 22 17.69 14.64 -2.28
C ALA A 22 18.55 13.58 -2.95
N SER A 23 19.84 13.90 -3.18
CA SER A 23 20.88 13.13 -3.84
C SER A 23 20.44 11.77 -4.42
N ARG A 24 20.01 11.75 -5.68
CA ARG A 24 19.60 10.57 -6.48
C ARG A 24 18.19 10.01 -6.18
N THR A 25 17.37 10.70 -5.41
CA THR A 25 15.98 10.36 -5.21
C THR A 25 15.12 11.56 -5.60
N ARG A 26 14.16 11.34 -6.48
CA ARG A 26 13.19 12.36 -6.88
C ARG A 26 11.82 11.98 -6.33
N VAL A 27 11.24 12.91 -5.58
CA VAL A 27 9.87 12.77 -5.07
C VAL A 27 9.03 13.87 -5.68
N LYS A 28 7.98 13.50 -6.40
CA LYS A 28 7.02 14.44 -6.97
C LYS A 28 5.64 14.16 -6.39
N LEU A 29 5.06 15.16 -5.74
CA LEU A 29 3.69 15.14 -5.27
C LEU A 29 2.86 16.10 -6.11
N THR A 30 1.76 15.60 -6.64
CA THR A 30 0.77 16.42 -7.36
C THR A 30 -0.58 16.20 -6.68
N THR A 31 -1.23 17.27 -6.27
CA THR A 31 -2.57 17.23 -5.69
C THR A 31 -3.57 17.85 -6.65
N ASN A 32 -4.74 17.24 -6.77
CA ASN A 32 -5.82 17.73 -7.59
C ASN A 32 -7.15 17.48 -6.87
N GLY A 33 -7.70 18.52 -6.26
CA GLY A 33 -8.91 18.44 -5.45
C GLY A 33 -8.76 17.41 -4.33
N ASN A 34 -9.53 16.33 -4.41
CA ASN A 34 -9.55 15.24 -3.41
C ASN A 34 -8.61 14.07 -3.73
N SER A 35 -7.72 14.24 -4.69
CA SER A 35 -6.76 13.23 -5.14
C SER A 35 -5.33 13.73 -5.00
N ALA A 36 -4.42 12.84 -4.63
CA ALA A 36 -2.99 13.09 -4.60
C ALA A 36 -2.25 11.99 -5.36
N ASP A 37 -1.32 12.38 -6.23
CA ASP A 37 -0.40 11.49 -6.93
C ASP A 37 1.00 11.73 -6.39
N LEU A 38 1.59 10.71 -5.81
CA LEU A 38 2.95 10.73 -5.30
C LEU A 38 3.82 9.81 -6.14
N ARG A 39 4.81 10.37 -6.80
CA ARG A 39 5.81 9.62 -7.56
C ARG A 39 7.15 9.69 -6.86
N VAL A 40 7.71 8.54 -6.57
CA VAL A 40 9.05 8.40 -5.98
C VAL A 40 9.92 7.62 -6.95
N GLU A 41 11.00 8.26 -7.39
CA GLU A 41 12.02 7.65 -8.24
C GLU A 41 13.35 7.64 -7.49
N SER A 42 13.88 6.45 -7.26
CA SER A 42 15.17 6.26 -6.59
C SER A 42 16.08 5.38 -7.45
N THR A 43 17.37 5.69 -7.47
CA THR A 43 18.36 4.84 -8.13
C THR A 43 18.60 3.55 -7.32
N PRO A 44 18.87 2.42 -7.99
CA PRO A 44 19.29 1.19 -7.33
C PRO A 44 20.49 1.43 -6.40
N HIS A 45 20.55 0.72 -5.30
CA HIS A 45 21.63 0.76 -4.27
C HIS A 45 21.54 1.86 -3.21
N ASN A 46 20.44 2.61 -3.12
CA ASN A 46 20.22 3.50 -1.99
C ASN A 46 19.20 2.88 -1.02
N ASN A 47 19.55 2.86 0.27
CA ASN A 47 18.60 2.57 1.34
C ASN A 47 17.63 3.75 1.48
N PHE A 48 16.73 3.88 0.50
CA PHE A 48 15.74 4.93 0.50
C PHE A 48 14.57 4.54 1.42
N HIS A 49 14.22 5.43 2.32
CA HIS A 49 13.08 5.29 3.20
C HIS A 49 12.21 6.54 3.08
N ALA A 50 10.95 6.36 2.73
CA ALA A 50 9.96 7.42 2.70
C ALA A 50 8.80 7.10 3.63
N THR A 51 8.39 8.09 4.41
CA THR A 51 7.16 8.04 5.19
C THR A 51 6.17 9.03 4.61
N ILE A 52 5.00 8.54 4.23
CA ILE A 52 3.95 9.34 3.63
C ILE A 52 2.75 9.31 4.58
N GLN A 53 2.34 10.48 5.04
CA GLN A 53 1.15 10.62 5.88
C GLN A 53 -0.03 11.06 5.02
N VAL A 54 -1.14 10.35 5.14
CA VAL A 54 -2.38 10.64 4.44
C VAL A 54 -3.56 10.56 5.42
N PRO A 55 -4.69 11.20 5.12
CA PRO A 55 -5.90 11.08 5.94
C PRO A 55 -6.30 9.62 6.14
N ALA A 56 -6.87 9.31 7.31
CA ALA A 56 -7.26 7.92 7.65
C ALA A 56 -8.30 7.32 6.70
N LEU A 57 -9.19 8.14 6.16
CA LEU A 57 -10.21 7.74 5.18
C LEU A 57 -9.73 8.08 3.77
N THR A 58 -8.80 7.30 3.26
CA THR A 58 -8.19 7.52 1.94
C THR A 58 -8.18 6.22 1.15
N ASP A 59 -8.63 6.28 -0.09
CA ASP A 59 -8.42 5.21 -1.05
C ASP A 59 -7.00 5.28 -1.59
N LEU A 60 -6.30 4.15 -1.57
CA LEU A 60 -4.90 4.08 -1.96
C LEU A 60 -4.72 3.28 -3.25
N ARG A 61 -4.00 3.86 -4.19
CA ARG A 61 -3.45 3.13 -5.32
C ARG A 61 -1.92 3.24 -5.29
N ILE A 62 -1.26 2.10 -5.13
CA ILE A 62 0.20 2.05 -4.97
C ILE A 62 0.81 1.15 -6.06
N ARG A 63 1.84 1.66 -6.71
CA ARG A 63 2.66 0.94 -7.67
C ARG A 63 4.11 0.96 -7.21
N LEU A 64 4.67 -0.20 -6.92
CA LEU A 64 6.02 -0.34 -6.38
C LEU A 64 6.84 -1.25 -7.31
N THR A 65 7.99 -0.78 -7.77
CA THR A 65 8.89 -1.61 -8.58
C THR A 65 9.69 -2.56 -7.71
N ALA A 66 10.31 -2.04 -6.64
CA ALA A 66 11.06 -2.86 -5.70
C ALA A 66 11.15 -2.16 -4.34
N GLY A 67 11.20 -2.94 -3.29
CA GLY A 67 11.30 -2.47 -1.90
C GLY A 67 10.12 -2.90 -1.05
N ASP A 68 10.22 -2.62 0.24
CA ASP A 68 9.20 -3.00 1.20
C ASP A 68 8.17 -1.89 1.37
N LEU A 69 6.91 -2.27 1.49
CA LEU A 69 5.80 -1.37 1.75
C LEU A 69 5.14 -1.72 3.08
N ARG A 70 4.92 -0.68 3.88
CA ARG A 70 4.08 -0.79 5.07
C ARG A 70 2.95 0.22 5.00
N VAL A 71 1.71 -0.27 5.14
CA VAL A 71 0.51 0.57 5.23
C VAL A 71 -0.17 0.32 6.56
N SER A 72 -0.45 1.37 7.30
CA SER A 72 -1.12 1.27 8.61
C SER A 72 -2.07 2.44 8.86
N GLY A 73 -3.14 2.19 9.61
CA GLY A 73 -4.08 3.22 10.06
C GLY A 73 -4.96 3.83 8.96
N ILE A 74 -4.96 3.27 7.76
CA ILE A 74 -5.74 3.77 6.62
C ILE A 74 -6.97 2.90 6.40
N LYS A 75 -8.14 3.54 6.40
CA LYS A 75 -9.42 2.95 6.01
C LYS A 75 -9.82 3.46 4.63
N GLY A 76 -10.18 2.58 3.73
CA GLY A 76 -10.49 2.88 2.35
C GLY A 76 -10.11 1.73 1.44
N ASP A 77 -10.49 1.83 0.17
CA ASP A 77 -10.11 0.86 -0.85
C ASP A 77 -8.59 0.89 -1.08
N LYS A 78 -7.99 -0.27 -1.28
CA LYS A 78 -6.55 -0.39 -1.55
C LYS A 78 -6.30 -1.23 -2.78
N ASP A 79 -5.59 -0.65 -3.73
CA ASP A 79 -5.12 -1.31 -4.96
C ASP A 79 -3.59 -1.19 -5.01
N ILE A 80 -2.91 -2.31 -4.74
CA ILE A 80 -1.46 -2.35 -4.56
C ILE A 80 -0.87 -3.35 -5.55
N GLU A 81 0.02 -2.85 -6.41
CA GLU A 81 0.82 -3.68 -7.28
C GLU A 81 2.30 -3.49 -6.99
N ALA A 82 3.02 -4.59 -6.76
CA ALA A 82 4.45 -4.57 -6.56
C ALA A 82 5.14 -5.66 -7.38
N ARG A 83 6.37 -5.40 -7.82
CA ARG A 83 7.16 -6.42 -8.53
C ARG A 83 8.01 -7.23 -7.56
N ALA A 84 8.70 -6.57 -6.62
CA ALA A 84 9.54 -7.27 -5.67
C ALA A 84 9.56 -6.56 -4.31
N GLY A 85 9.55 -7.32 -3.23
CA GLY A 85 9.64 -6.83 -1.87
C GLY A 85 8.54 -7.38 -0.96
N ASP A 86 8.52 -6.95 0.28
CA ASP A 86 7.57 -7.42 1.27
C ASP A 86 6.48 -6.37 1.53
N LEU A 87 5.23 -6.80 1.45
CA LEU A 87 4.06 -5.97 1.67
C LEU A 87 3.46 -6.27 3.05
N ASN A 88 3.51 -5.29 3.95
CA ASN A 88 2.94 -5.39 5.29
C ASN A 88 1.76 -4.41 5.41
N LEU A 89 0.55 -4.94 5.43
CA LEU A 89 -0.68 -4.17 5.38
C LEU A 89 -1.49 -4.40 6.65
N SER A 90 -1.70 -3.35 7.44
CA SER A 90 -2.66 -3.39 8.53
C SER A 90 -4.06 -3.19 7.97
N VAL A 91 -4.89 -4.21 8.11
CA VAL A 91 -6.26 -4.24 7.61
C VAL A 91 -7.29 -3.94 8.70
N GLY A 92 -6.87 -3.98 9.97
CA GLY A 92 -7.79 -3.79 11.09
C GLY A 92 -8.83 -4.91 11.19
N SER A 93 -10.10 -4.57 11.40
CA SER A 93 -11.16 -5.57 11.50
C SER A 93 -11.53 -6.15 10.14
N SER A 94 -11.61 -7.48 10.06
CA SER A 94 -12.08 -8.16 8.85
C SER A 94 -13.52 -7.78 8.47
N SER A 95 -14.34 -7.35 9.43
CA SER A 95 -15.71 -6.89 9.19
C SER A 95 -15.82 -5.59 8.37
N ASP A 96 -14.74 -4.82 8.26
CA ASP A 96 -14.71 -3.59 7.47
C ASP A 96 -14.57 -3.86 5.96
N TRP A 97 -14.19 -5.08 5.59
CA TRP A 97 -13.89 -5.48 4.22
C TRP A 97 -15.05 -6.23 3.57
N GLY A 98 -15.34 -5.88 2.32
CA GLY A 98 -16.32 -6.58 1.48
C GLY A 98 -15.65 -7.56 0.52
N ASP A 99 -14.47 -7.22 0.04
CA ASP A 99 -13.70 -8.08 -0.87
C ASP A 99 -12.21 -7.93 -0.60
N VAL A 100 -11.52 -9.06 -0.50
CA VAL A 100 -10.06 -9.13 -0.34
C VAL A 100 -9.50 -10.10 -1.35
N ASN A 101 -8.69 -9.58 -2.25
CA ASN A 101 -8.00 -10.36 -3.28
C ASN A 101 -6.51 -10.11 -3.19
N ALA A 102 -5.74 -11.12 -2.86
CA ALA A 102 -4.28 -11.06 -2.83
C ALA A 102 -3.70 -12.15 -3.72
N SER A 103 -2.75 -11.78 -4.57
CA SER A 103 -2.06 -12.71 -5.47
C SER A 103 -0.56 -12.51 -5.43
N VAL A 104 0.18 -13.62 -5.39
CA VAL A 104 1.65 -13.64 -5.41
C VAL A 104 2.12 -14.65 -6.44
N THR A 105 3.05 -14.24 -7.31
CA THR A 105 3.63 -15.15 -8.28
C THR A 105 4.68 -16.08 -7.65
N ALA A 106 5.56 -15.52 -6.81
CA ALA A 106 6.56 -16.29 -6.06
C ALA A 106 6.72 -15.71 -4.66
N GLY A 107 6.32 -16.47 -3.64
CA GLY A 107 6.36 -16.06 -2.24
C GLY A 107 5.12 -16.47 -1.47
N ASP A 108 4.92 -15.90 -0.31
CA ASP A 108 3.88 -16.29 0.62
C ASP A 108 2.79 -15.22 0.79
N ILE A 109 1.57 -15.66 1.04
CA ILE A 109 0.45 -14.82 1.45
C ILE A 109 0.05 -15.24 2.86
N ASN A 110 0.20 -14.33 3.81
CA ASN A 110 -0.31 -14.47 5.15
C ASN A 110 -1.51 -13.52 5.33
N ALA A 111 -2.70 -14.10 5.38
CA ALA A 111 -3.96 -13.39 5.54
C ALA A 111 -4.66 -13.82 6.85
N ALA A 112 -3.92 -13.87 7.95
CA ALA A 112 -4.41 -14.32 9.25
C ALA A 112 -5.71 -13.61 9.72
N PRO A 113 -5.91 -12.29 9.52
CA PRO A 113 -7.17 -11.62 9.87
C PRO A 113 -8.39 -12.16 9.14
N PHE A 114 -8.21 -12.81 8.01
CA PHE A 114 -9.24 -13.42 7.18
C PHE A 114 -9.24 -14.97 7.25
N GLY A 115 -8.46 -15.53 8.17
CA GLY A 115 -8.41 -16.97 8.42
C GLY A 115 -7.64 -17.79 7.38
N GLY A 116 -6.70 -17.19 6.64
CA GLY A 116 -5.97 -17.89 5.60
C GLY A 116 -4.48 -17.58 5.53
N SER A 117 -3.73 -18.56 4.98
CA SER A 117 -2.36 -18.38 4.52
C SER A 117 -2.08 -19.31 3.34
N LYS A 118 -1.26 -18.87 2.40
CA LYS A 118 -0.85 -19.67 1.24
C LYS A 118 0.59 -19.34 0.87
N GLY A 119 1.39 -20.37 0.60
CA GLY A 119 2.78 -20.20 0.20
C GLY A 119 3.13 -20.94 -1.07
N GLY A 120 4.17 -20.51 -1.77
CA GLY A 120 4.74 -21.11 -2.95
C GLY A 120 4.58 -20.29 -4.24
N LEU A 121 4.40 -20.95 -5.37
CA LEU A 121 4.28 -20.31 -6.69
C LEU A 121 2.81 -20.15 -7.11
N PHE A 122 2.52 -19.00 -7.77
CA PHE A 122 1.20 -18.69 -8.33
C PHE A 122 0.06 -18.82 -7.32
N ARG A 123 0.16 -18.13 -6.21
CA ARG A 123 -0.83 -18.18 -5.13
C ARG A 123 -1.81 -17.02 -5.20
N SER A 124 -3.05 -17.33 -4.93
CA SER A 124 -4.10 -16.33 -4.74
C SER A 124 -4.92 -16.64 -3.49
N PHE A 125 -5.31 -15.59 -2.82
CA PHE A 125 -6.21 -15.62 -1.68
C PHE A 125 -7.38 -14.70 -1.97
N ASN A 126 -8.60 -15.22 -1.85
CA ASN A 126 -9.83 -14.47 -2.03
C ASN A 126 -10.70 -14.64 -0.78
N TRP A 127 -11.26 -13.54 -0.33
CA TRP A 127 -12.17 -13.52 0.79
C TRP A 127 -13.25 -12.49 0.54
N THR A 128 -14.50 -12.80 0.95
CA THR A 128 -15.65 -11.91 0.81
C THR A 128 -16.35 -11.77 2.15
N GLY A 129 -16.69 -10.55 2.53
CA GLY A 129 -17.32 -10.23 3.80
C GLY A 129 -18.37 -9.15 3.70
N PRO A 130 -18.91 -8.71 4.84
CA PRO A 130 -20.04 -7.77 4.89
C PRO A 130 -19.63 -6.29 4.76
N GLY A 131 -18.33 -5.99 4.79
CA GLY A 131 -17.83 -4.62 4.81
C GLY A 131 -17.94 -3.92 3.47
N LYS A 132 -17.54 -2.66 3.44
CA LYS A 132 -17.64 -1.82 2.25
C LYS A 132 -16.32 -1.66 1.48
N TYR A 133 -15.17 -1.88 2.14
CA TYR A 133 -13.86 -1.65 1.54
C TYR A 133 -13.37 -2.84 0.74
N ARG A 134 -12.55 -2.55 -0.27
CA ARG A 134 -11.93 -3.55 -1.12
C ARG A 134 -10.41 -3.49 -1.00
N LEU A 135 -9.78 -4.66 -0.96
CA LEU A 135 -8.34 -4.81 -0.98
C LEU A 135 -7.94 -5.66 -2.18
N HIS A 136 -7.19 -5.08 -3.08
CA HIS A 136 -6.56 -5.78 -4.19
C HIS A 136 -5.05 -5.65 -4.07
N VAL A 137 -4.36 -6.79 -4.03
CA VAL A 137 -2.90 -6.86 -3.93
C VAL A 137 -2.36 -7.82 -4.97
N HIS A 138 -1.42 -7.34 -5.77
CA HIS A 138 -0.67 -8.16 -6.71
C HIS A 138 0.84 -7.98 -6.48
N LEU A 139 1.53 -9.09 -6.19
CA LEU A 139 2.97 -9.12 -5.99
C LEU A 139 3.60 -10.18 -6.89
N MET A 140 4.67 -9.83 -7.60
CA MET A 140 5.38 -10.81 -8.43
C MET A 140 6.33 -11.67 -7.60
N ALA A 141 7.15 -11.06 -6.73
CA ALA A 141 8.11 -11.79 -5.90
C ALA A 141 8.24 -11.17 -4.51
N GLY A 142 8.08 -11.97 -3.47
CA GLY A 142 8.13 -11.56 -2.06
C GLY A 142 6.88 -11.96 -1.30
N ASP A 143 6.68 -11.42 -0.11
CA ASP A 143 5.63 -11.86 0.80
C ASP A 143 4.57 -10.77 1.02
N VAL A 144 3.31 -11.19 1.09
CA VAL A 144 2.18 -10.35 1.49
C VAL A 144 1.73 -10.73 2.89
N ASN A 145 1.82 -9.79 3.81
CA ASN A 145 1.40 -9.97 5.19
C ASN A 145 0.24 -9.01 5.52
N LEU A 146 -0.94 -9.58 5.70
CA LEU A 146 -2.13 -8.87 6.19
C LEU A 146 -2.20 -9.05 7.71
N ARG A 147 -2.32 -7.94 8.44
CA ARG A 147 -2.30 -7.92 9.90
C ARG A 147 -3.44 -7.05 10.45
N ASN A 148 -3.85 -7.33 11.66
CA ASN A 148 -4.75 -6.46 12.44
C ASN A 148 -4.04 -5.20 12.92
#